data_f85bce9f4e1e5044df7e4494d684ad1e
#
_entry.id   f85bce9f4e1e5044df7e4494d684ad1e
#
_cell.length_a   1.000
_cell.length_b   1.000
_cell.length_c   1.000
_cell.angle_alpha   90.00
_cell.angle_beta   90.00
_cell.angle_gamma   90.00
#
_symmetry.space_group_name_H-M   'P 1'
#
loop_
_entity.id
_entity.type
_entity.pdbx_description
1 polymer ?
#
loop_
_entity_poly.entity_id
_entity_poly.type
_entity_poly.pdbx_seq_one_letter_code
_entity_poly.pdbx_strand_id
1 'polypeptide(L)'
;ELELIGNYKYPIYLKPGDTLVLTFKYHEVDLIADTGRMFIYSNALGKREQMITHQGIGVATGNKVDIFEQEEISKADILFVIDNSCSMIDEQTGLADNAESFIDDLMDAGVDFEISVITTDSHIPVAPSITPDNPDPVTDFSRAVSVGNGGDATEMGQEMSKLALDPIRGTVQPREDAALSVVVVSDEDDFSPLTELEYYDFFLSVK
;
A
#
# COMPACT_ATOMS: atom_id res chain seq x y z
N GLU A 1 10.80 -30.03 11.38
CA GLU A 1 9.56 -29.30 11.05
C GLU A 1 9.40 -28.13 12.02
N LEU A 2 8.95 -26.96 11.51
CA LEU A 2 8.69 -25.75 12.30
C LEU A 2 7.19 -25.64 12.55
N GLU A 3 6.82 -25.52 13.81
CA GLU A 3 5.45 -25.32 14.25
C GLU A 3 5.32 -23.90 14.86
N LEU A 4 4.42 -23.08 14.34
CA LEU A 4 4.10 -21.78 14.93
C LEU A 4 3.31 -21.97 16.23
N ILE A 5 3.86 -21.49 17.33
CA ILE A 5 3.26 -21.61 18.65
C ILE A 5 2.48 -20.33 18.95
N GLY A 6 1.16 -20.50 19.15
CA GLY A 6 0.28 -19.39 19.50
C GLY A 6 -1.06 -19.42 18.78
N ASN A 7 -1.98 -18.60 19.23
CA ASN A 7 -3.32 -18.51 18.66
C ASN A 7 -3.47 -17.21 17.89
N TYR A 8 -2.95 -17.17 16.67
CA TYR A 8 -2.97 -15.99 15.81
C TYR A 8 -4.21 -15.99 14.93
N LYS A 9 -4.89 -14.83 14.84
CA LYS A 9 -5.98 -14.62 13.89
C LYS A 9 -5.44 -13.87 12.68
N TYR A 10 -5.60 -14.43 11.52
CA TYR A 10 -5.14 -13.84 10.27
C TYR A 10 -6.27 -13.09 9.55
N PRO A 11 -5.99 -11.95 8.87
CA PRO A 11 -4.71 -11.24 8.86
C PRO A 11 -4.40 -10.57 10.22
N ILE A 12 -3.10 -10.41 10.53
CA ILE A 12 -2.64 -9.69 11.72
C ILE A 12 -2.41 -8.24 11.29
N TYR A 13 -3.02 -7.30 12.01
CA TYR A 13 -2.87 -5.87 11.77
C TYR A 13 -1.89 -5.28 12.77
N LEU A 14 -0.83 -4.64 12.27
CA LEU A 14 0.17 -3.93 13.08
C LEU A 14 0.07 -2.44 12.77
N LYS A 15 0.13 -1.62 13.81
CA LYS A 15 0.30 -0.17 13.66
C LYS A 15 1.78 0.17 13.46
N PRO A 16 2.10 1.35 12.90
CA PRO A 16 3.48 1.83 12.88
C PRO A 16 4.11 1.79 14.28
N GLY A 17 5.32 1.23 14.36
CA GLY A 17 6.02 1.03 15.63
C GLY A 17 5.63 -0.22 16.43
N ASP A 18 4.63 -0.99 15.98
CA ASP A 18 4.29 -2.27 16.62
C ASP A 18 5.30 -3.35 16.25
N THR A 19 5.61 -4.18 17.23
CA THR A 19 6.44 -5.39 17.05
C THR A 19 5.59 -6.64 17.24
N LEU A 20 5.65 -7.55 16.27
CA LEU A 20 5.05 -8.88 16.39
C LEU A 20 6.13 -9.91 16.68
N VAL A 21 6.01 -10.58 17.82
CA VAL A 21 6.86 -11.70 18.16
C VAL A 21 6.14 -12.99 17.77
N LEU A 22 6.74 -13.75 16.87
CA LEU A 22 6.29 -15.08 16.49
C LEU A 22 7.20 -16.12 17.14
N THR A 23 6.60 -17.04 17.89
CA THR A 23 7.33 -18.15 18.51
C THR A 23 7.14 -19.40 17.71
N PHE A 24 8.25 -20.02 17.31
CA PHE A 24 8.24 -21.28 16.59
C PHE A 24 8.86 -22.38 17.44
N LYS A 25 8.30 -23.56 17.35
CA LYS A 25 8.89 -24.77 17.87
C LYS A 25 9.48 -25.57 16.73
N TYR A 26 10.75 -25.90 16.84
CA TYR A 26 11.41 -26.80 15.91
C TYR A 26 11.23 -28.23 16.41
N HIS A 27 10.67 -29.09 15.58
CA HIS A 27 10.57 -30.51 15.82
C HIS A 27 11.70 -31.20 15.05
N GLU A 28 12.68 -31.67 15.78
CA GLU A 28 13.75 -32.46 15.22
C GLU A 28 13.22 -33.82 14.73
N VAL A 29 13.68 -34.25 13.58
CA VAL A 29 13.41 -35.58 13.06
C VAL A 29 14.66 -36.45 13.20
N ASP A 30 15.83 -35.81 13.18
CA ASP A 30 17.13 -36.43 13.39
C ASP A 30 18.17 -35.41 13.94
N LEU A 31 19.42 -35.81 14.03
CA LEU A 31 20.54 -34.97 14.52
C LEU A 31 21.30 -34.29 13.37
N ILE A 32 20.75 -34.28 12.17
CA ILE A 32 21.34 -33.62 11.00
C ILE A 32 20.87 -32.18 10.95
N ALA A 33 21.75 -31.28 10.49
CA ALA A 33 21.37 -29.86 10.32
C ALA A 33 20.35 -29.70 9.19
N ASP A 34 19.17 -29.21 9.55
CA ASP A 34 18.12 -28.86 8.61
C ASP A 34 18.18 -27.40 8.23
N THR A 35 17.90 -27.11 6.99
CA THR A 35 17.70 -25.74 6.50
C THR A 35 16.29 -25.61 5.94
N GLY A 36 15.53 -24.69 6.47
CA GLY A 36 14.19 -24.40 5.99
C GLY A 36 14.04 -22.93 5.59
N ARG A 37 12.94 -22.64 4.91
CA ARG A 37 12.56 -21.29 4.51
C ARG A 37 11.16 -21.00 5.00
N MET A 38 10.97 -19.84 5.58
CA MET A 38 9.67 -19.30 5.96
C MET A 38 9.42 -18.04 5.14
N PHE A 39 8.19 -17.90 4.67
CA PHE A 39 7.77 -16.73 3.91
C PHE A 39 6.74 -15.97 4.75
N ILE A 40 6.99 -14.68 4.97
CA ILE A 40 6.05 -13.75 5.58
C ILE A 40 5.50 -12.86 4.49
N TYR A 41 4.18 -12.91 4.31
CA TYR A 41 3.47 -12.05 3.37
C TYR A 41 2.84 -10.90 4.13
N SER A 42 3.10 -9.68 3.66
CA SER A 42 2.53 -8.47 4.28
C SER A 42 2.14 -7.45 3.20
N ASN A 43 1.34 -6.49 3.58
CA ASN A 43 1.06 -5.31 2.77
C ASN A 43 2.11 -4.19 2.96
N ALA A 44 3.20 -4.47 3.68
CA ALA A 44 4.30 -3.51 3.84
C ALA A 44 4.96 -3.22 2.49
N LEU A 45 5.12 -1.95 2.19
CA LEU A 45 5.69 -1.48 0.93
C LEU A 45 7.15 -1.89 0.79
N GLY A 46 7.51 -2.30 -0.42
CA GLY A 46 8.86 -2.76 -0.74
C GLY A 46 9.24 -4.13 -0.16
N LYS A 47 8.41 -4.73 0.71
CA LYS A 47 8.68 -6.02 1.36
C LYS A 47 7.40 -6.87 1.49
N ARG A 48 6.66 -7.02 0.39
CA ARG A 48 5.42 -7.83 0.39
C ARG A 48 5.64 -9.29 0.74
N GLU A 49 6.81 -9.80 0.40
CA GLU A 49 7.26 -11.14 0.76
C GLU A 49 8.63 -11.04 1.40
N GLN A 50 8.75 -11.51 2.63
CA GLN A 50 10.04 -11.69 3.29
C GLN A 50 10.33 -13.17 3.42
N MET A 51 11.45 -13.60 2.87
CA MET A 51 11.95 -14.94 3.04
C MET A 51 12.97 -14.97 4.17
N ILE A 52 12.71 -15.83 5.14
CA ILE A 52 13.61 -16.08 6.27
C ILE A 52 14.15 -17.50 6.11
N THR A 53 15.46 -17.61 6.07
CA THR A 53 16.12 -18.90 6.11
C THR A 53 16.45 -19.23 7.55
N HIS A 54 16.03 -20.38 8.02
CA HIS A 54 16.40 -20.90 9.33
C HIS A 54 17.23 -22.17 9.18
N GLN A 55 18.12 -22.37 10.12
CA GLN A 55 18.87 -23.62 10.28
C GLN A 55 18.59 -24.16 11.67
N GLY A 56 18.30 -25.45 11.73
CA GLY A 56 18.11 -26.17 12.97
C GLY A 56 19.01 -27.40 13.02
N ILE A 57 19.60 -27.63 14.17
CA ILE A 57 20.27 -28.91 14.48
C ILE A 57 19.52 -29.48 15.67
N GLY A 58 19.13 -30.75 15.56
CA GLY A 58 18.53 -31.45 16.68
C GLY A 58 19.49 -31.47 17.88
N VAL A 59 19.15 -30.65 18.90
CA VAL A 59 19.77 -30.69 20.22
C VAL A 59 18.67 -30.91 21.22
N ALA A 60 18.93 -31.75 22.20
CA ALA A 60 17.92 -32.30 23.09
C ALA A 60 17.01 -31.26 23.83
N THR A 61 17.32 -29.97 23.79
CA THR A 61 16.45 -28.88 24.35
C THR A 61 16.83 -27.49 23.81
N GLY A 62 15.86 -26.74 23.31
CA GLY A 62 16.06 -25.31 23.03
C GLY A 62 14.86 -24.66 22.31
N ASN A 63 14.34 -23.57 22.84
CA ASN A 63 13.46 -22.66 22.14
C ASN A 63 14.30 -21.52 21.54
N LYS A 64 14.13 -21.23 20.25
CA LYS A 64 14.70 -20.04 19.63
C LYS A 64 13.58 -19.02 19.39
N VAL A 65 13.78 -17.82 19.85
CA VAL A 65 12.87 -16.69 19.61
C VAL A 65 13.53 -15.79 18.56
N ASP A 66 12.92 -15.67 17.40
CA ASP A 66 13.31 -14.69 16.39
C ASP A 66 12.37 -13.48 16.49
N ILE A 67 12.94 -12.30 16.63
CA ILE A 67 12.21 -11.04 16.74
C ILE A 67 12.30 -10.36 15.36
N PHE A 68 11.15 -9.98 14.83
CA PHE A 68 11.04 -9.22 13.58
C PHE A 68 10.51 -7.84 13.92
N GLU A 69 11.29 -6.83 13.61
CA GLU A 69 10.84 -5.44 13.69
C GLU A 69 10.32 -5.00 12.33
N GLN A 70 9.11 -4.44 12.31
CA GLN A 70 8.60 -3.77 11.13
C GLN A 70 9.24 -2.39 11.09
N GLU A 71 9.92 -2.07 9.98
CA GLU A 71 10.43 -0.71 9.78
C GLU A 71 9.25 0.27 9.76
N GLU A 72 9.39 1.35 10.50
CA GLU A 72 8.41 2.43 10.54
C GLU A 72 8.35 3.07 9.15
N ILE A 73 7.20 3.02 8.49
CA ILE A 73 6.97 3.74 7.24
C ILE A 73 6.65 5.18 7.65
N SER A 74 7.67 6.01 7.64
CA SER A 74 7.52 7.42 7.99
C SER A 74 7.06 8.29 6.82
N LYS A 75 7.12 7.79 5.59
CA LYS A 75 6.76 8.53 4.38
C LYS A 75 5.88 7.72 3.44
N ALA A 76 4.84 8.35 2.92
CA ALA A 76 3.92 7.71 1.98
C ALA A 76 3.52 8.67 0.86
N ASP A 77 3.70 8.25 -0.38
CA ASP A 77 3.13 8.89 -1.56
C ASP A 77 1.88 8.14 -1.97
N ILE A 78 0.76 8.83 -2.09
CA ILE A 78 -0.53 8.23 -2.35
C ILE A 78 -1.13 8.88 -3.59
N LEU A 79 -1.33 8.09 -4.63
CA LEU A 79 -2.02 8.52 -5.85
C LEU A 79 -3.46 8.01 -5.80
N PHE A 80 -4.41 8.93 -5.69
CA PHE A 80 -5.82 8.64 -5.91
C PHE A 80 -6.17 8.83 -7.38
N VAL A 81 -6.86 7.86 -7.93
CA VAL A 81 -7.43 7.90 -9.27
C VAL A 81 -8.93 7.79 -9.14
N ILE A 82 -9.60 8.90 -9.33
CA ILE A 82 -11.04 9.00 -9.09
C ILE A 82 -11.76 9.00 -10.43
N ASP A 83 -12.67 8.07 -10.55
CA ASP A 83 -13.61 8.05 -11.65
C ASP A 83 -14.52 9.28 -11.56
N ASN A 84 -14.61 10.00 -12.67
CA ASN A 84 -15.41 11.20 -12.83
C ASN A 84 -16.59 11.01 -13.80
N SER A 85 -17.02 9.76 -14.02
CA SER A 85 -18.27 9.43 -14.73
C SER A 85 -19.51 9.89 -13.95
N CYS A 86 -20.66 9.90 -14.61
CA CYS A 86 -21.86 10.51 -14.04
C CYS A 86 -22.48 9.72 -12.87
N SER A 87 -22.14 8.43 -12.69
CA SER A 87 -22.62 7.55 -11.62
C SER A 87 -21.92 7.81 -10.27
N MET A 88 -20.72 8.36 -10.28
CA MET A 88 -19.78 8.47 -9.14
C MET A 88 -20.09 9.55 -8.09
N ILE A 89 -21.24 10.23 -8.16
CA ILE A 89 -21.55 11.34 -7.24
C ILE A 89 -21.60 10.89 -5.78
N ASP A 90 -22.22 9.73 -5.52
CA ASP A 90 -22.38 9.22 -4.16
C ASP A 90 -21.05 8.71 -3.60
N GLU A 91 -20.20 8.06 -4.43
CA GLU A 91 -18.88 7.58 -4.09
C GLU A 91 -17.92 8.73 -3.77
N GLN A 92 -17.89 9.75 -4.61
CA GLN A 92 -17.08 10.95 -4.37
C GLN A 92 -17.53 11.69 -3.10
N THR A 93 -18.84 11.78 -2.86
CA THR A 93 -19.40 12.34 -1.63
C THR A 93 -18.97 11.53 -0.42
N GLY A 94 -19.10 10.20 -0.49
CA GLY A 94 -18.67 9.31 0.59
C GLY A 94 -17.17 9.42 0.88
N LEU A 95 -16.33 9.56 -0.14
CA LEU A 95 -14.90 9.76 0.03
C LEU A 95 -14.59 11.12 0.67
N ALA A 96 -15.25 12.18 0.21
CA ALA A 96 -15.11 13.54 0.77
C ALA A 96 -15.59 13.63 2.23
N ASP A 97 -16.67 12.95 2.57
CA ASP A 97 -17.23 12.91 3.94
C ASP A 97 -16.32 12.16 4.92
N ASN A 98 -15.48 11.24 4.43
CA ASN A 98 -14.51 10.50 5.24
C ASN A 98 -13.09 11.12 5.20
N ALA A 99 -12.92 12.28 4.56
CA ALA A 99 -11.62 12.94 4.42
C ALA A 99 -10.95 13.25 5.76
N GLU A 100 -11.72 13.73 6.76
CA GLU A 100 -11.23 14.03 8.10
C GLU A 100 -10.62 12.79 8.76
N SER A 101 -11.37 11.68 8.79
CA SER A 101 -10.86 10.44 9.39
C SER A 101 -9.61 9.92 8.71
N PHE A 102 -9.56 9.97 7.37
CA PHE A 102 -8.42 9.49 6.60
C PHE A 102 -7.15 10.33 6.83
N ILE A 103 -7.27 11.64 6.78
CA ILE A 103 -6.14 12.57 6.99
C ILE A 103 -5.68 12.54 8.43
N ASP A 104 -6.62 12.54 9.40
CA ASP A 104 -6.28 12.49 10.83
C ASP A 104 -5.56 11.18 11.18
N ASP A 105 -5.98 10.05 10.62
CA ASP A 105 -5.29 8.77 10.84
C ASP A 105 -3.83 8.80 10.33
N LEU A 106 -3.56 9.45 9.19
CA LEU A 106 -2.19 9.62 8.69
C LEU A 106 -1.38 10.58 9.58
N MET A 107 -1.98 11.68 10.00
CA MET A 107 -1.36 12.67 10.89
C MET A 107 -1.05 12.07 12.26
N ASP A 108 -1.99 11.35 12.85
CA ASP A 108 -1.85 10.70 14.16
C ASP A 108 -0.79 9.58 14.14
N ALA A 109 -0.65 8.92 12.99
CA ALA A 109 0.41 7.94 12.75
C ALA A 109 1.79 8.59 12.50
N GLY A 110 1.88 9.91 12.38
CA GLY A 110 3.12 10.65 12.13
C GLY A 110 3.68 10.40 10.72
N VAL A 111 2.82 10.08 9.74
CA VAL A 111 3.24 9.82 8.37
C VAL A 111 3.50 11.13 7.64
N ASP A 112 4.70 11.30 7.08
CA ASP A 112 5.00 12.33 6.09
C ASP A 112 4.41 11.89 4.74
N PHE A 113 3.17 12.29 4.48
CA PHE A 113 2.46 11.90 3.26
C PHE A 113 2.53 12.97 2.16
N GLU A 114 2.48 12.51 0.92
CA GLU A 114 2.20 13.33 -0.26
C GLU A 114 1.08 12.68 -1.07
N ILE A 115 -0.09 13.33 -1.12
CA ILE A 115 -1.27 12.82 -1.81
C ILE A 115 -1.46 13.59 -3.10
N SER A 116 -1.55 12.89 -4.22
CA SER A 116 -1.95 13.42 -5.51
C SER A 116 -3.28 12.78 -5.95
N VAL A 117 -4.13 13.58 -6.60
CA VAL A 117 -5.42 13.10 -7.12
C VAL A 117 -5.48 13.36 -8.61
N ILE A 118 -5.79 12.32 -9.39
CA ILE A 118 -6.05 12.36 -10.83
C ILE A 118 -7.42 11.75 -11.13
N THR A 119 -7.87 11.78 -12.38
CA THR A 119 -9.11 11.10 -12.79
C THR A 119 -8.81 9.89 -13.67
N THR A 120 -9.82 9.07 -13.93
CA THR A 120 -9.74 7.91 -14.81
C THR A 120 -9.58 8.28 -16.29
N ASP A 121 -9.80 9.54 -16.66
CA ASP A 121 -9.61 10.10 -18.01
C ASP A 121 -8.46 11.12 -18.13
N SER A 122 -7.79 11.46 -17.04
CA SER A 122 -6.65 12.39 -17.07
C SER A 122 -5.56 12.02 -16.07
N HIS A 123 -4.34 11.89 -16.56
CA HIS A 123 -3.15 11.67 -15.73
C HIS A 123 -2.58 12.97 -15.10
N ILE A 124 -3.28 14.10 -15.28
CA ILE A 124 -2.85 15.39 -14.72
C ILE A 124 -3.53 15.57 -13.37
N PRO A 125 -2.77 15.89 -12.30
CA PRO A 125 -3.35 16.16 -10.99
C PRO A 125 -4.40 17.28 -11.03
N VAL A 126 -5.53 17.04 -10.37
CA VAL A 126 -6.66 18.01 -10.31
C VAL A 126 -6.36 19.20 -9.41
N ALA A 127 -5.38 19.06 -8.51
CA ALA A 127 -4.93 20.08 -7.56
C ALA A 127 -3.44 19.85 -7.24
N PRO A 128 -2.76 20.81 -6.60
CA PRO A 128 -1.44 20.59 -6.01
C PRO A 128 -1.47 19.42 -5.01
N SER A 129 -0.32 18.76 -4.84
CA SER A 129 -0.17 17.68 -3.84
C SER A 129 -0.55 18.16 -2.44
N ILE A 130 -1.18 17.26 -1.69
CA ILE A 130 -1.63 17.50 -0.32
C ILE A 130 -0.63 16.84 0.62
N THR A 131 -0.12 17.60 1.57
CA THR A 131 0.91 17.18 2.51
C THR A 131 0.50 17.54 3.95
N PRO A 132 1.17 17.00 4.99
CA PRO A 132 0.94 17.43 6.38
C PRO A 132 1.14 18.93 6.62
N ASP A 133 1.94 19.60 5.77
CA ASP A 133 2.26 21.03 5.90
C ASP A 133 1.19 21.95 5.28
N ASN A 134 0.19 21.42 4.60
CA ASN A 134 -0.91 22.23 4.08
C ASN A 134 -1.66 22.89 5.25
N PRO A 135 -2.14 24.13 5.09
CA PRO A 135 -2.90 24.80 6.14
C PRO A 135 -4.19 24.08 6.56
N ASP A 136 -4.80 23.35 5.64
CA ASP A 136 -6.02 22.56 5.85
C ASP A 136 -6.03 21.35 4.91
N PRO A 137 -5.25 20.29 5.23
CA PRO A 137 -5.13 19.12 4.37
C PRO A 137 -6.44 18.35 4.24
N VAL A 138 -7.32 18.38 5.24
CA VAL A 138 -8.64 17.74 5.21
C VAL A 138 -9.52 18.38 4.12
N THR A 139 -9.65 19.70 4.16
CA THR A 139 -10.44 20.45 3.16
C THR A 139 -9.83 20.31 1.77
N ASP A 140 -8.50 20.35 1.66
CA ASP A 140 -7.81 20.20 0.38
C ASP A 140 -8.05 18.79 -0.21
N PHE A 141 -7.99 17.74 0.60
CA PHE A 141 -8.29 16.38 0.16
C PHE A 141 -9.77 16.20 -0.22
N SER A 142 -10.71 16.64 0.63
CA SER A 142 -12.14 16.58 0.34
C SER A 142 -12.49 17.26 -0.98
N ARG A 143 -11.86 18.42 -1.25
CA ARG A 143 -12.04 19.15 -2.51
C ARG A 143 -11.43 18.42 -3.70
N ALA A 144 -10.24 17.87 -3.53
CA ALA A 144 -9.52 17.18 -4.61
C ALA A 144 -10.22 15.90 -5.07
N VAL A 145 -10.84 15.14 -4.15
CA VAL A 145 -11.58 13.91 -4.50
C VAL A 145 -12.96 14.16 -5.09
N SER A 146 -13.49 15.38 -4.96
CA SER A 146 -14.76 15.82 -5.55
C SER A 146 -14.52 16.31 -6.99
N VAL A 147 -14.11 15.40 -7.88
CA VAL A 147 -13.68 15.71 -9.26
C VAL A 147 -14.84 16.04 -10.21
N GLY A 148 -16.08 15.85 -9.76
CA GLY A 148 -17.29 16.08 -10.58
C GLY A 148 -17.67 14.85 -11.41
N ASN A 149 -18.64 15.03 -12.32
CA ASN A 149 -19.30 13.94 -13.03
C ASN A 149 -19.38 14.17 -14.56
N GLY A 150 -18.42 14.88 -15.09
CA GLY A 150 -18.38 15.25 -16.52
C GLY A 150 -17.37 14.44 -17.35
N GLY A 151 -16.85 13.34 -16.80
CA GLY A 151 -15.92 12.46 -17.46
C GLY A 151 -16.52 11.55 -18.53
N ASP A 152 -15.65 10.83 -19.23
CA ASP A 152 -16.04 9.80 -20.19
C ASP A 152 -16.66 8.59 -19.45
N ALA A 153 -17.32 7.73 -20.20
CA ALA A 153 -17.87 6.45 -19.71
C ALA A 153 -16.91 5.28 -19.96
N THR A 154 -15.64 5.56 -20.23
CA THR A 154 -14.61 4.54 -20.48
C THR A 154 -13.46 4.75 -19.51
N GLU A 155 -13.55 4.05 -18.40
CA GLU A 155 -12.63 4.23 -17.31
C GLU A 155 -11.28 3.56 -17.60
N MET A 156 -10.19 4.29 -17.42
CA MET A 156 -8.82 3.81 -17.66
C MET A 156 -7.90 4.12 -16.48
N GLY A 157 -8.32 3.75 -15.28
CA GLY A 157 -7.62 4.08 -14.04
C GLY A 157 -6.18 3.57 -13.99
N GLN A 158 -5.93 2.35 -14.46
CA GLN A 158 -4.57 1.78 -14.49
C GLN A 158 -3.69 2.51 -15.51
N GLU A 159 -4.19 2.84 -16.71
CA GLU A 159 -3.42 3.58 -17.71
C GLU A 159 -3.14 5.01 -17.25
N MET A 160 -4.11 5.71 -16.67
CA MET A 160 -3.89 7.07 -16.13
C MET A 160 -2.90 7.05 -14.98
N SER A 161 -2.96 6.08 -14.08
CA SER A 161 -1.95 5.87 -13.04
C SER A 161 -0.56 5.68 -13.61
N LYS A 162 -0.44 4.82 -14.61
CA LYS A 162 0.83 4.54 -15.30
C LYS A 162 1.39 5.79 -15.97
N LEU A 163 0.55 6.57 -16.65
CA LEU A 163 0.97 7.81 -17.28
C LEU A 163 1.38 8.87 -16.27
N ALA A 164 0.66 8.97 -15.15
CA ALA A 164 0.99 9.89 -14.07
C ALA A 164 2.32 9.57 -13.41
N LEU A 165 2.63 8.29 -13.23
CA LEU A 165 3.82 7.79 -12.54
C LEU A 165 4.99 7.47 -13.47
N ASP A 166 4.89 7.78 -14.78
CA ASP A 166 6.00 7.54 -15.72
C ASP A 166 7.26 8.27 -15.24
N PRO A 167 8.40 7.58 -15.08
CA PRO A 167 9.61 8.18 -14.49
C PRO A 167 10.21 9.35 -15.30
N ILE A 168 9.84 9.46 -16.58
CA ILE A 168 10.42 10.45 -17.49
C ILE A 168 9.43 11.58 -17.80
N ARG A 169 8.15 11.25 -17.94
CA ARG A 169 7.12 12.16 -18.45
C ARG A 169 5.92 12.32 -17.51
N GLY A 170 5.92 11.56 -16.43
CA GLY A 170 4.81 11.55 -15.49
C GLY A 170 4.63 12.89 -14.78
N THR A 171 3.42 13.13 -14.39
CA THR A 171 3.00 14.35 -13.67
C THR A 171 3.12 14.21 -12.15
N VAL A 172 3.26 12.98 -11.67
CA VAL A 172 3.47 12.64 -10.26
C VAL A 172 4.80 11.90 -10.14
N GLN A 173 5.68 12.43 -9.30
CA GLN A 173 7.03 11.87 -9.10
C GLN A 173 7.13 11.36 -7.66
N PRO A 174 6.98 10.05 -7.44
CA PRO A 174 7.08 9.49 -6.10
C PRO A 174 8.47 9.68 -5.51
N ARG A 175 8.52 10.05 -4.23
CA ARG A 175 9.78 10.19 -3.48
C ARG A 175 10.46 8.84 -3.34
N GLU A 176 11.77 8.80 -3.54
CA GLU A 176 12.56 7.54 -3.54
C GLU A 176 12.46 6.78 -2.21
N ASP A 177 12.39 7.52 -1.11
CA ASP A 177 12.35 7.01 0.27
C ASP A 177 10.94 6.90 0.87
N ALA A 178 9.90 7.14 0.06
CA ALA A 178 8.51 7.01 0.48
C ALA A 178 7.87 5.71 -0.04
N ALA A 179 6.90 5.24 0.67
CA ALA A 179 6.01 4.17 0.23
C ALA A 179 5.06 4.70 -0.87
N LEU A 180 4.83 3.95 -1.94
CA LEU A 180 3.87 4.34 -2.97
C LEU A 180 2.59 3.49 -2.85
N SER A 181 1.45 4.18 -2.76
CA SER A 181 0.12 3.56 -2.87
C SER A 181 -0.63 4.16 -4.05
N VAL A 182 -1.26 3.32 -4.85
CA VAL A 182 -2.20 3.74 -5.90
C VAL A 182 -3.58 3.23 -5.53
N VAL A 183 -4.54 4.16 -5.40
CA VAL A 183 -5.91 3.90 -4.98
C VAL A 183 -6.84 4.30 -6.12
N VAL A 184 -7.44 3.32 -6.78
CA VAL A 184 -8.45 3.57 -7.82
C VAL A 184 -9.83 3.44 -7.21
N VAL A 185 -10.67 4.45 -7.43
CA VAL A 185 -12.06 4.50 -6.97
C VAL A 185 -12.95 4.66 -8.19
N SER A 186 -13.68 3.60 -8.54
CA SER A 186 -14.60 3.53 -9.68
C SER A 186 -15.70 2.53 -9.39
N ASP A 187 -16.88 2.73 -9.94
CA ASP A 187 -18.01 1.81 -9.92
C ASP A 187 -18.15 1.03 -11.24
N GLU A 188 -17.21 1.21 -12.17
CA GLU A 188 -17.17 0.53 -13.46
C GLU A 188 -15.89 -0.29 -13.65
N ASP A 189 -15.91 -1.18 -14.67
CA ASP A 189 -14.74 -1.97 -15.08
C ASP A 189 -13.65 -1.06 -15.68
N ASP A 190 -12.38 -1.41 -15.45
CA ASP A 190 -11.25 -0.71 -16.04
C ASP A 190 -11.01 -1.16 -17.48
N PHE A 191 -11.03 -0.22 -18.42
CA PHE A 191 -10.80 -0.43 -19.85
C PHE A 191 -9.37 -0.09 -20.31
N SER A 192 -8.43 -0.07 -19.37
CA SER A 192 -7.02 0.17 -19.67
C SER A 192 -6.47 -0.84 -20.69
N PRO A 193 -5.63 -0.41 -21.65
CA PRO A 193 -5.31 -1.22 -22.84
C PRO A 193 -4.31 -2.36 -22.60
N LEU A 194 -3.54 -2.33 -21.52
CA LEU A 194 -2.56 -3.38 -21.21
C LEU A 194 -3.20 -4.46 -20.33
N THR A 195 -2.53 -5.58 -20.19
CA THR A 195 -2.93 -6.64 -19.27
C THR A 195 -2.64 -6.27 -17.83
N GLU A 196 -3.37 -6.87 -16.89
CA GLU A 196 -3.12 -6.70 -15.44
C GLU A 196 -1.65 -6.97 -15.06
N LEU A 197 -1.03 -7.96 -15.68
CA LEU A 197 0.37 -8.31 -15.42
C LEU A 197 1.33 -7.21 -15.90
N GLU A 198 1.06 -6.58 -17.04
CA GLU A 198 1.89 -5.50 -17.57
C GLU A 198 1.80 -4.24 -16.67
N TYR A 199 0.60 -3.93 -16.14
CA TYR A 199 0.46 -2.86 -15.15
C TYR A 199 1.13 -3.21 -13.83
N TYR A 200 0.97 -4.44 -13.36
CA TYR A 200 1.64 -4.91 -12.16
C TYR A 200 3.17 -4.77 -12.25
N ASP A 201 3.75 -5.24 -13.36
CA ASP A 201 5.20 -5.14 -13.60
C ASP A 201 5.66 -3.67 -13.67
N PHE A 202 4.84 -2.80 -14.29
CA PHE A 202 5.12 -1.36 -14.31
C PHE A 202 5.14 -0.78 -12.90
N PHE A 203 4.09 -0.99 -12.10
CA PHE A 203 4.02 -0.45 -10.75
C PHE A 203 5.13 -0.96 -9.84
N LEU A 204 5.57 -2.21 -10.00
CA LEU A 204 6.73 -2.72 -9.31
C LEU A 204 8.04 -2.04 -9.74
N SER A 205 8.11 -1.55 -10.98
CA SER A 205 9.31 -0.89 -11.49
C SER A 205 9.45 0.57 -11.05
N VAL A 206 8.37 1.17 -10.57
CA VAL A 206 8.37 2.56 -10.06
C VAL A 206 9.02 2.65 -8.69
N LYS A 207 9.01 1.51 -7.94
CA LYS A 207 9.53 1.41 -6.56
C LYS A 207 10.34 0.15 -6.33
#